data_672d36e50c2fd14bbf74101caa7295e2
#
_entry.id   672d36e50c2fd14bbf74101caa7295e2
#
_cell.length_a   1.000
_cell.length_b   1.000
_cell.length_c   1.000
_cell.angle_alpha   90.00
_cell.angle_beta   90.00
_cell.angle_gamma   90.00
#
_symmetry.space_group_name_H-M   'P 1'
#
loop_
_entity.id
_entity.type
_entity.pdbx_description
1 polymer ?
#
loop_
_entity_poly.entity_id
_entity_poly.type
_entity_poly.pdbx_seq_one_letter_code
_entity_poly.pdbx_strand_id
1 'polypeptide(L)'
;MVEKVKANFKNVIVVMNVGGMVDTSWFKDCKEIPAVLMAWQGGMEGGLAAADVVTGGVNPSGKLVDTYAATLEDYPSTENFHKSVYYVDYNEDIYVGYRYFETIPGAAEKVNYPFGFGLSYTSFAVSYTHLRAHETLM
;
A
#
# COMPACT_ATOMS: atom_id res chain seq x y z
N MET A 1 21.32 7.87 1.21
CA MET A 1 20.69 9.10 0.70
C MET A 1 19.61 9.62 1.66
N VAL A 2 18.64 8.81 2.06
CA VAL A 2 17.52 9.19 2.95
C VAL A 2 18.01 9.84 4.26
N GLU A 3 18.97 9.24 4.97
CA GLU A 3 19.51 9.78 6.23
C GLU A 3 20.11 11.19 6.07
N LYS A 4 20.77 11.47 4.95
CA LYS A 4 21.29 12.83 4.69
C LYS A 4 20.17 13.85 4.47
N VAL A 5 19.08 13.44 3.84
CA VAL A 5 17.91 14.32 3.63
C VAL A 5 17.22 14.59 4.95
N LYS A 6 16.94 13.58 5.74
CA LYS A 6 16.35 13.71 7.09
C LYS A 6 17.16 14.64 7.98
N ALA A 7 18.48 14.54 7.94
CA ALA A 7 19.37 15.37 8.77
C ALA A 7 19.39 16.86 8.37
N ASN A 8 19.03 17.20 7.13
CA ASN A 8 19.14 18.55 6.61
C ASN A 8 17.79 19.25 6.33
N PHE A 9 16.69 18.50 6.31
CA PHE A 9 15.38 19.05 5.99
C PHE A 9 14.35 18.69 7.07
N LYS A 10 13.54 19.66 7.46
CA LYS A 10 12.51 19.49 8.49
C LYS A 10 11.28 18.75 7.96
N ASN A 11 10.92 18.97 6.71
CA ASN A 11 9.76 18.38 6.07
C ASN A 11 10.24 17.50 4.90
N VAL A 12 10.10 16.19 5.05
CA VAL A 12 10.52 15.22 4.05
C VAL A 12 9.29 14.47 3.55
N ILE A 13 9.05 14.54 2.26
CA ILE A 13 8.03 13.73 1.58
C ILE A 13 8.76 12.75 0.66
N VAL A 14 8.41 11.49 0.75
CA VAL A 14 8.96 10.45 -0.14
C VAL A 14 7.96 10.15 -1.24
N VAL A 15 8.40 10.20 -2.48
CA VAL A 15 7.61 9.79 -3.65
C VAL A 15 8.23 8.51 -4.20
N MET A 16 7.47 7.42 -4.15
CA MET A 16 7.89 6.09 -4.58
C MET A 16 7.44 5.84 -6.02
N ASN A 17 8.40 5.90 -6.95
CA ASN A 17 8.17 5.50 -8.35
C ASN A 17 8.67 4.07 -8.52
N VAL A 18 7.81 3.11 -8.28
CA VAL A 18 8.13 1.68 -8.24
C VAL A 18 7.08 0.88 -9.00
N GLY A 19 7.47 -0.27 -9.56
CA GLY A 19 6.57 -1.14 -10.33
C GLY A 19 5.97 -2.31 -9.55
N GLY A 20 6.27 -2.41 -8.24
CA GLY A 20 5.81 -3.50 -7.39
C GLY A 20 5.99 -3.19 -5.92
N MET A 21 5.80 -4.19 -5.08
CA MET A 21 6.00 -4.06 -3.63
C MET A 21 7.47 -3.81 -3.29
N VAL A 22 7.68 -3.00 -2.26
CA VAL A 22 8.99 -2.65 -1.73
C VAL A 22 8.98 -2.79 -0.21
N ASP A 23 10.16 -2.92 0.37
CA ASP A 23 10.29 -2.85 1.82
C ASP A 23 9.84 -1.47 2.32
N THR A 24 8.92 -1.48 3.28
CA THR A 24 8.34 -0.28 3.89
C THR A 24 8.86 -0.01 5.30
N SER A 25 9.69 -0.89 5.85
CA SER A 25 10.17 -0.83 7.24
C SER A 25 10.94 0.47 7.54
N TRP A 26 11.66 1.00 6.55
CA TRP A 26 12.51 2.18 6.72
C TRP A 26 11.74 3.50 6.84
N PHE A 27 10.46 3.54 6.49
CA PHE A 27 9.63 4.75 6.64
C PHE A 27 8.38 4.57 7.50
N LYS A 28 7.91 3.34 7.72
CA LYS A 28 6.63 3.06 8.39
C LYS A 28 6.47 3.82 9.71
N ASP A 29 7.47 3.78 10.57
CA ASP A 29 7.43 4.41 11.90
C ASP A 29 8.43 5.57 12.02
N CYS A 30 8.91 6.09 10.89
CA CYS A 30 9.90 7.15 10.83
C CYS A 30 9.23 8.52 10.95
N LYS A 31 9.35 9.16 12.11
CA LYS A 31 8.74 10.48 12.38
C LYS A 31 9.29 11.59 11.48
N GLU A 32 10.51 11.44 11.01
CA GLU A 32 11.18 12.38 10.10
C GLU A 32 10.67 12.29 8.67
N ILE A 33 9.87 11.24 8.35
CA ILE A 33 9.20 11.07 7.06
C ILE A 33 7.68 11.07 7.29
N PRO A 34 7.07 12.23 7.43
CA PRO A 34 5.64 12.34 7.76
C PRO A 34 4.70 11.92 6.64
N ALA A 35 5.18 11.86 5.39
CA ALA A 35 4.35 11.50 4.25
C ALA A 35 5.11 10.69 3.20
N VAL A 36 4.43 9.67 2.68
CA VAL A 36 4.91 8.85 1.57
C VAL A 36 3.81 8.75 0.51
N LEU A 37 4.14 9.07 -0.73
CA LEU A 37 3.28 8.93 -1.89
C LEU A 37 3.73 7.72 -2.72
N MET A 38 2.88 6.71 -2.84
CA MET A 38 3.07 5.60 -3.76
C MET A 38 2.58 6.03 -5.15
N ALA A 39 3.50 6.61 -5.94
CA ALA A 39 3.15 7.14 -7.27
C ALA A 39 3.13 6.07 -8.37
N TRP A 40 3.67 4.88 -8.07
CA TRP A 40 3.81 3.78 -9.03
C TRP A 40 4.52 4.22 -10.32
N GLN A 41 4.09 3.70 -11.45
CA GLN A 41 4.64 4.06 -12.79
C GLN A 41 3.66 5.00 -13.49
N GLY A 42 3.87 6.29 -13.32
CA GLY A 42 2.88 7.32 -13.64
C GLY A 42 2.73 7.71 -15.12
N GLY A 43 3.43 7.11 -16.06
CA GLY A 43 3.36 7.48 -17.48
C GLY A 43 3.83 8.90 -17.78
N MET A 44 3.41 9.47 -18.92
CA MET A 44 3.89 10.79 -19.39
C MET A 44 3.52 11.95 -18.46
N GLU A 45 2.32 11.92 -17.88
CA GLU A 45 1.81 12.98 -16.98
C GLU A 45 2.08 12.67 -15.50
N GLY A 46 2.83 11.61 -15.21
CA GLY A 46 3.06 11.14 -13.84
C GLY A 46 3.71 12.15 -12.92
N GLY A 47 4.62 12.96 -13.45
CA GLY A 47 5.26 14.05 -12.70
C GLY A 47 4.30 15.16 -12.32
N LEU A 48 3.43 15.58 -13.23
CA LEU A 48 2.41 16.59 -12.99
C LEU A 48 1.37 16.06 -11.98
N ALA A 49 0.87 14.84 -12.19
CA ALA A 49 -0.08 14.20 -11.28
C ALA A 49 0.48 14.06 -9.85
N ALA A 50 1.73 13.66 -9.70
CA ALA A 50 2.38 13.58 -8.39
C ALA A 50 2.51 14.97 -7.73
N ALA A 51 2.87 15.99 -8.50
CA ALA A 51 2.96 17.38 -8.03
C ALA A 51 1.58 17.88 -7.55
N ASP A 52 0.52 17.64 -8.30
CA ASP A 52 -0.84 18.03 -7.95
C ASP A 52 -1.30 17.40 -6.64
N VAL A 53 -1.00 16.12 -6.42
CA VAL A 53 -1.30 15.45 -5.15
C VAL A 53 -0.48 16.04 -4.01
N VAL A 54 0.84 16.18 -4.18
CA VAL A 54 1.74 16.65 -3.10
C VAL A 54 1.43 18.09 -2.71
N THR A 55 1.03 18.94 -3.65
CA THR A 55 0.66 20.34 -3.39
C THR A 55 -0.77 20.53 -2.92
N GLY A 56 -1.59 19.47 -2.91
CA GLY A 56 -2.99 19.53 -2.51
C GLY A 56 -3.93 20.07 -3.60
N GLY A 57 -3.47 20.20 -4.82
CA GLY A 57 -4.30 20.57 -5.97
C GLY A 57 -5.33 19.49 -6.32
N VAL A 58 -4.99 18.25 -6.06
CA VAL A 58 -5.87 17.08 -6.23
C VAL A 58 -5.88 16.24 -4.95
N ASN A 59 -7.06 15.81 -4.54
CA ASN A 59 -7.21 14.91 -3.41
C ASN A 59 -6.85 13.46 -3.81
N PRO A 60 -5.89 12.80 -3.12
CA PRO A 60 -5.54 11.41 -3.41
C PRO A 60 -6.72 10.48 -3.10
N SER A 61 -7.05 9.61 -4.05
CA SER A 61 -8.11 8.60 -3.92
C SER A 61 -7.61 7.18 -4.12
N GLY A 62 -6.37 7.01 -4.56
CA GLY A 62 -5.75 5.71 -4.78
C GLY A 62 -5.63 4.89 -3.49
N LYS A 63 -5.78 3.58 -3.64
CA LYS A 63 -5.65 2.59 -2.56
C LYS A 63 -4.63 1.54 -2.95
N LEU A 64 -3.94 0.98 -1.95
CA LEU A 64 -3.03 -0.13 -2.19
C LEU A 64 -3.76 -1.34 -2.75
N VAL A 65 -3.21 -1.92 -3.79
CA VAL A 65 -3.73 -3.12 -4.46
C VAL A 65 -3.16 -4.43 -3.91
N ASP A 66 -2.19 -4.31 -3.00
CA ASP A 66 -1.52 -5.43 -2.34
C ASP A 66 -1.43 -5.18 -0.84
N THR A 67 -1.27 -6.27 -0.07
CA THR A 67 -0.94 -6.22 1.35
C THR A 67 0.57 -6.16 1.52
N TYR A 68 1.06 -5.15 2.22
CA TYR A 68 2.48 -4.99 2.54
C TYR A 68 2.79 -5.62 3.89
N ALA A 69 3.46 -6.76 3.88
CA ALA A 69 3.95 -7.40 5.09
C ALA A 69 5.18 -6.68 5.66
N ALA A 70 5.53 -7.01 6.89
CA ALA A 70 6.67 -6.42 7.58
C ALA A 70 8.00 -6.86 6.96
N THR A 71 8.10 -8.13 6.58
CA THR A 71 9.28 -8.69 5.91
C THR A 71 8.88 -9.55 4.73
N LEU A 72 9.85 -9.88 3.88
CA LEU A 72 9.63 -10.77 2.74
C LEU A 72 9.27 -12.20 3.18
N GLU A 73 9.81 -12.63 4.30
CA GLU A 73 9.58 -13.96 4.89
C GLU A 73 8.16 -14.14 5.42
N ASP A 74 7.43 -13.05 5.61
CA ASP A 74 6.03 -13.10 6.07
C ASP A 74 5.04 -13.50 4.98
N TYR A 75 5.47 -13.51 3.71
CA TYR A 75 4.65 -14.00 2.61
C TYR A 75 4.80 -15.51 2.44
N PRO A 76 3.69 -16.26 2.36
CA PRO A 76 3.73 -17.73 2.32
C PRO A 76 4.44 -18.30 1.09
N SER A 77 4.49 -17.56 -0.01
CA SER A 77 5.15 -17.96 -1.25
C SER A 77 6.67 -17.76 -1.25
N THR A 78 7.22 -17.02 -0.30
CA THR A 78 8.66 -16.66 -0.30
C THR A 78 9.57 -17.88 -0.29
N GLU A 79 9.23 -18.91 0.47
CA GLU A 79 10.07 -20.11 0.59
C GLU A 79 10.17 -20.94 -0.68
N ASN A 80 9.17 -20.89 -1.56
CA ASN A 80 9.11 -21.75 -2.75
C ASN A 80 9.20 -21.01 -4.08
N PHE A 81 9.12 -19.69 -4.09
CA PHE A 81 9.10 -18.87 -5.30
C PHE A 81 10.31 -19.12 -6.22
N HIS A 82 11.49 -19.37 -5.64
CA HIS A 82 12.73 -19.65 -6.38
C HIS A 82 13.27 -21.07 -6.15
N LYS A 83 12.49 -21.98 -5.59
CA LYS A 83 12.95 -23.30 -5.18
C LYS A 83 13.32 -24.20 -6.36
N SER A 84 12.68 -24.05 -7.50
CA SER A 84 12.94 -24.82 -8.72
C SER A 84 12.90 -23.91 -9.95
N VAL A 85 13.72 -24.24 -10.96
CA VAL A 85 13.68 -23.61 -12.29
C VAL A 85 12.67 -24.28 -13.24
N TYR A 86 12.10 -25.41 -12.84
CA TYR A 86 11.21 -26.21 -13.68
C TYR A 86 9.74 -26.13 -13.29
N TYR A 87 9.45 -25.81 -12.03
CA TYR A 87 8.09 -25.71 -11.51
C TYR A 87 8.01 -24.78 -10.32
N VAL A 88 6.81 -24.28 -10.06
CA VAL A 88 6.45 -23.51 -8.86
C VAL A 88 5.20 -24.14 -8.26
N ASP A 89 5.24 -24.40 -6.95
CA ASP A 89 4.08 -24.86 -6.20
C ASP A 89 3.28 -23.65 -5.70
N TYR A 90 1.99 -23.60 -6.01
CA TYR A 90 1.09 -22.55 -5.51
C TYR A 90 0.62 -22.88 -4.10
N ASN A 91 1.48 -22.65 -3.11
CA ASN A 91 1.22 -23.00 -1.71
C ASN A 91 0.10 -22.19 -1.07
N GLU A 92 -0.20 -21.04 -1.63
CA GLU A 92 -1.20 -20.11 -1.06
C GLU A 92 -2.62 -20.57 -1.32
N ASP A 93 -2.85 -21.36 -2.39
CA ASP A 93 -4.16 -21.86 -2.79
C ASP A 93 -5.19 -20.70 -2.85
N ILE A 94 -6.31 -20.81 -2.12
CA ILE A 94 -7.32 -19.75 -2.01
C ILE A 94 -6.88 -18.56 -1.15
N TYR A 95 -5.82 -18.73 -0.35
CA TYR A 95 -5.32 -17.71 0.58
C TYR A 95 -4.25 -16.83 -0.06
N VAL A 96 -4.50 -16.34 -1.26
CA VAL A 96 -3.59 -15.43 -1.98
C VAL A 96 -3.73 -14.00 -1.45
N GLY A 97 -2.60 -13.31 -1.24
CA GLY A 97 -2.54 -11.91 -0.88
C GLY A 97 -3.25 -11.59 0.43
N TYR A 98 -4.15 -10.60 0.45
CA TYR A 98 -4.85 -10.16 1.65
C TYR A 98 -5.64 -11.27 2.34
N ARG A 99 -6.13 -12.27 1.61
CA ARG A 99 -6.88 -13.40 2.17
C ARG A 99 -6.06 -14.21 3.17
N TYR A 100 -4.77 -14.38 2.91
CA TYR A 100 -3.86 -15.01 3.85
C TYR A 100 -3.79 -14.21 5.16
N PHE A 101 -3.49 -12.93 5.06
CA PHE A 101 -3.28 -12.07 6.22
C PHE A 101 -4.54 -11.84 7.05
N GLU A 102 -5.72 -11.87 6.43
CA GLU A 102 -7.00 -11.69 7.14
C GLU A 102 -7.57 -12.99 7.72
N THR A 103 -7.14 -14.16 7.23
CA THR A 103 -7.75 -15.43 7.60
C THR A 103 -6.86 -16.27 8.52
N ILE A 104 -5.56 -16.28 8.27
CA ILE A 104 -4.63 -17.13 9.02
C ILE A 104 -4.32 -16.49 10.39
N PRO A 105 -4.51 -17.23 11.50
CA PRO A 105 -4.25 -16.70 12.84
C PRO A 105 -2.83 -16.17 13.00
N GLY A 106 -2.69 -14.95 13.49
CA GLY A 106 -1.41 -14.27 13.71
C GLY A 106 -0.79 -13.62 12.46
N ALA A 107 -1.32 -13.88 11.26
CA ALA A 107 -0.80 -13.27 10.03
C ALA A 107 -1.08 -11.76 9.95
N ALA A 108 -2.20 -11.30 10.48
CA ALA A 108 -2.56 -9.88 10.49
C ALA A 108 -1.56 -8.99 11.25
N GLU A 109 -0.90 -9.54 12.27
CA GLU A 109 0.11 -8.82 13.06
C GLU A 109 1.38 -8.51 12.27
N LYS A 110 1.58 -9.23 11.17
CA LYS A 110 2.73 -9.09 10.27
C LYS A 110 2.51 -8.07 9.15
N VAL A 111 1.39 -7.36 9.15
CA VAL A 111 1.02 -6.42 8.09
C VAL A 111 1.44 -5.00 8.43
N ASN A 112 2.24 -4.39 7.56
CA ASN A 112 2.58 -2.98 7.64
C ASN A 112 1.47 -2.09 7.09
N TYR A 113 0.96 -2.43 5.90
CA TYR A 113 -0.15 -1.73 5.26
C TYR A 113 -1.09 -2.77 4.63
N PRO A 114 -2.37 -2.80 5.00
CA PRO A 114 -3.32 -3.77 4.46
C PRO A 114 -3.72 -3.43 3.01
N PHE A 115 -4.23 -4.42 2.31
CA PHE A 115 -4.93 -4.23 1.05
C PHE A 115 -5.99 -3.15 1.18
N GLY A 116 -6.09 -2.27 0.20
CA GLY A 116 -7.05 -1.17 0.21
C GLY A 116 -6.66 0.02 1.09
N PHE A 117 -5.50 -0.02 1.75
CA PHE A 117 -5.00 1.13 2.52
C PHE A 117 -4.74 2.34 1.62
N GLY A 118 -5.07 3.51 2.11
CA GLY A 118 -4.75 4.78 1.47
C GLY A 118 -5.42 5.93 2.19
N LEU A 119 -4.64 6.95 2.50
CA LEU A 119 -5.09 8.18 3.14
C LEU A 119 -5.71 9.13 2.10
N SER A 120 -6.50 10.07 2.59
CA SER A 120 -7.13 11.13 1.79
C SER A 120 -7.04 12.45 2.56
N TYR A 121 -7.08 13.55 1.84
CA TYR A 121 -7.20 14.88 2.45
C TYR A 121 -8.65 15.17 2.91
N THR A 122 -9.60 14.30 2.50
CA THR A 122 -11.01 14.40 2.84
C THR A 122 -11.42 13.23 3.73
N SER A 123 -12.30 13.48 4.69
CA SER A 123 -12.93 12.44 5.50
C SER A 123 -14.34 12.14 4.97
N PHE A 124 -14.70 10.84 5.02
CA PHE A 124 -16.04 10.37 4.64
C PHE A 124 -16.76 9.89 5.89
N ALA A 125 -17.82 10.58 6.26
CA ALA A 125 -18.69 10.15 7.36
C ALA A 125 -19.88 9.40 6.78
N VAL A 126 -20.03 8.13 7.16
CA VAL A 126 -21.20 7.33 6.79
C VAL A 126 -22.23 7.47 7.91
N SER A 127 -23.27 8.26 7.68
CA SER A 127 -24.35 8.47 8.64
C SER A 127 -25.53 7.49 8.45
N TYR A 128 -25.49 6.69 7.37
CA TYR A 128 -26.60 5.84 6.97
C TYR A 128 -26.08 4.62 6.20
N THR A 129 -26.33 3.43 6.74
CA THR A 129 -25.89 2.16 6.17
C THR A 129 -27.03 1.26 5.71
N HIS A 130 -28.28 1.69 5.84
CA HIS A 130 -29.47 0.92 5.48
C HIS A 130 -30.03 1.34 4.12
N LEU A 131 -29.90 0.47 3.12
CA LEU A 131 -30.52 0.65 1.79
C LEU A 131 -31.92 0.01 1.79
N ARG A 132 -32.93 0.78 1.40
CA ARG A 132 -34.27 0.25 1.18
C ARG A 132 -34.36 -0.40 -0.20
N ALA A 133 -35.02 -1.54 -0.30
CA ALA A 133 -35.13 -2.33 -1.53
C ALA A 133 -35.73 -1.58 -2.73
N HIS A 134 -36.44 -0.48 -2.50
CA HIS A 134 -37.04 0.34 -3.56
C HIS A 134 -36.08 1.36 -4.20
N GLU A 135 -34.91 1.59 -3.63
CA GLU A 135 -33.96 2.58 -4.16
C GLU A 135 -33.04 2.01 -5.25
N THR A 136 -33.17 0.72 -5.55
CA THR A 136 -32.37 0.03 -6.58
C THR A 136 -33.10 -0.13 -7.93
N LEU A 137 -34.30 0.44 -8.11
CA LEU A 137 -35.16 0.24 -9.28
C LEU A 137 -35.55 1.54 -10.01
N MET A 138 -34.68 2.54 -9.98
CA MET A 138 -34.85 3.68 -10.90
C MET A 138 -33.56 4.01 -11.63
#